data_dd00bca154fd605e7ceff01290ae4baf
#
_entry.id   dd00bca154fd605e7ceff01290ae4baf
#
_cell.length_a   1.000
_cell.length_b   1.000
_cell.length_c   1.000
_cell.angle_alpha   90.00
_cell.angle_beta   90.00
_cell.angle_gamma   90.00
#
_symmetry.space_group_name_H-M   'P 1'
#
loop_
_entity.id
_entity.type
_entity.pdbx_description
1 polymer ?
#
loop_
_entity_poly.entity_id
_entity_poly.type
_entity_poly.pdbx_seq_one_letter_code
_entity_poly.pdbx_strand_id
1 'polypeptide(L)'
;MVKDLGFHGLHFHDVYSILPPRICYDPRHPCDPNRSIYWYNRQMIDTKKAIGGVASEGPFDSYIGNLDFAMYVNFYPLDNDFAKKPMIDGLVPFWQIVYHGIVLTNPFTGSLNYPVKAPHKRLKFVEFGGRPLFVWYANFVSTKKDCWMGDEDLHCATDEELRDGVAAIKRGYDEFEKLSDLQFEFMDDHRKLSPEVTLTVYSNGDRVVVNHGVSTFHFEGADVPAGDWVRLPRN
;
A
#
# COMPACT_ATOMS: atom_id res chain seq x y z
N MET A 1 4.33 27.25 8.72
CA MET A 1 2.86 27.33 8.41
C MET A 1 2.12 26.08 8.85
N VAL A 2 2.32 24.87 8.26
CA VAL A 2 1.59 23.67 8.70
C VAL A 2 1.94 23.27 10.14
N LYS A 3 3.23 23.28 10.49
CA LYS A 3 3.72 23.07 11.86
C LYS A 3 3.13 24.07 12.86
N ASP A 4 3.00 25.32 12.46
CA ASP A 4 2.49 26.40 13.34
C ASP A 4 1.00 26.24 13.64
N LEU A 5 0.29 25.44 12.83
CA LEU A 5 -1.10 25.01 13.05
C LEU A 5 -1.23 23.79 13.99
N GLY A 6 -0.09 23.28 14.51
CA GLY A 6 -0.06 22.14 15.42
C GLY A 6 -0.04 20.76 14.74
N PHE A 7 0.10 20.70 13.41
CA PHE A 7 0.23 19.41 12.72
C PHE A 7 1.60 18.79 12.97
N HIS A 8 1.60 17.50 13.30
CA HIS A 8 2.79 16.67 13.51
C HIS A 8 2.47 15.21 13.17
N GLY A 9 3.49 14.39 13.00
CA GLY A 9 3.38 12.97 12.64
C GLY A 9 3.76 12.72 11.19
N LEU A 10 2.80 12.47 10.30
CA LEU A 10 3.03 12.17 8.89
C LEU A 10 2.38 13.23 8.00
N HIS A 11 3.18 13.86 7.13
CA HIS A 11 2.69 14.81 6.14
C HIS A 11 2.64 14.18 4.76
N PHE A 12 1.49 14.23 4.11
CA PHE A 12 1.29 13.69 2.78
C PHE A 12 1.61 14.75 1.71
N HIS A 13 2.58 14.43 0.86
CA HIS A 13 2.91 15.19 -0.35
C HIS A 13 2.25 14.53 -1.56
N ASP A 14 1.14 15.07 -2.01
CA ASP A 14 0.36 14.54 -3.12
C ASP A 14 1.18 14.51 -4.42
N VAL A 15 1.13 13.39 -5.15
CA VAL A 15 1.83 13.08 -6.42
C VAL A 15 3.34 13.37 -6.45
N TYR A 16 3.92 13.75 -5.35
CA TYR A 16 5.28 14.32 -5.31
C TYR A 16 6.35 13.32 -5.72
N SER A 17 6.28 12.10 -5.22
CA SER A 17 7.30 11.06 -5.47
C SER A 17 7.10 10.29 -6.77
N ILE A 18 5.97 10.44 -7.46
CA ILE A 18 5.75 9.89 -8.81
C ILE A 18 6.27 10.78 -9.92
N LEU A 19 6.69 12.00 -9.59
CA LEU A 19 7.24 12.90 -10.58
C LEU A 19 8.65 12.46 -10.97
N PRO A 20 8.91 12.16 -12.26
CA PRO A 20 10.25 11.83 -12.70
C PRO A 20 11.20 13.01 -12.52
N PRO A 21 12.50 12.75 -12.30
CA PRO A 21 13.50 13.81 -12.28
C PRO A 21 13.44 14.67 -13.55
N ARG A 22 13.37 15.97 -13.38
CA ARG A 22 13.13 16.91 -14.47
C ARG A 22 14.39 17.66 -14.87
N ILE A 23 14.46 18.04 -16.15
CA ILE A 23 15.44 18.98 -16.66
C ILE A 23 14.75 20.34 -16.78
N CYS A 24 15.38 21.39 -16.29
CA CYS A 24 14.95 22.78 -16.46
C CYS A 24 16.07 23.58 -17.14
N TYR A 25 15.74 24.20 -18.25
CA TYR A 25 16.67 25.03 -19.04
C TYR A 25 16.52 26.52 -18.74
N ASP A 26 15.66 26.94 -17.82
CA ASP A 26 15.54 28.34 -17.44
C ASP A 26 16.86 28.80 -16.79
N PRO A 27 17.51 29.85 -17.33
CA PRO A 27 18.82 30.31 -16.82
C PRO A 27 18.78 30.83 -15.38
N ARG A 28 17.60 31.15 -14.86
CA ARG A 28 17.43 31.62 -13.48
C ARG A 28 17.46 30.47 -12.48
N HIS A 29 17.10 29.24 -12.92
CA HIS A 29 17.07 28.04 -12.05
C HIS A 29 17.34 26.76 -12.88
N PRO A 30 18.50 26.68 -13.54
CA PRO A 30 18.84 25.51 -14.34
C PRO A 30 18.91 24.27 -13.44
N CYS A 31 18.35 23.17 -13.95
CA CYS A 31 18.28 21.92 -13.18
C CYS A 31 18.48 20.73 -14.11
N ASP A 32 19.44 19.89 -13.81
CA ASP A 32 19.56 18.55 -14.36
C ASP A 32 18.79 17.53 -13.51
N PRO A 33 18.67 16.27 -13.94
CA PRO A 33 17.93 15.25 -13.20
C PRO A 33 18.48 15.00 -11.79
N ASN A 34 19.80 14.99 -11.60
CA ASN A 34 20.43 14.77 -10.30
C ASN A 34 20.13 15.92 -9.32
N ARG A 35 20.18 17.14 -9.82
CA ARG A 35 19.82 18.32 -9.04
C ARG A 35 18.32 18.34 -8.72
N SER A 36 17.48 17.87 -9.62
CA SER A 36 16.04 17.67 -9.37
C SER A 36 15.83 16.70 -8.22
N ILE A 37 16.43 15.50 -8.28
CA ILE A 37 16.37 14.50 -7.20
C ILE A 37 16.88 15.09 -5.87
N TYR A 38 17.99 15.81 -5.89
CA TYR A 38 18.52 16.44 -4.68
C TYR A 38 17.50 17.38 -4.02
N TRP A 39 16.82 18.22 -4.78
CA TRP A 39 15.86 19.16 -4.22
C TRP A 39 14.58 18.49 -3.73
N TYR A 40 14.08 17.46 -4.43
CA TYR A 40 12.97 16.66 -3.95
C TYR A 40 13.29 15.98 -2.63
N ASN A 41 14.44 15.32 -2.54
CA ASN A 41 14.90 14.71 -1.29
C ASN A 41 15.11 15.73 -0.18
N ARG A 42 15.68 16.88 -0.50
CA ARG A 42 15.89 17.95 0.47
C ARG A 42 14.58 18.44 1.07
N GLN A 43 13.55 18.60 0.25
CA GLN A 43 12.22 18.99 0.73
C GLN A 43 11.60 17.92 1.63
N MET A 44 11.74 16.64 1.30
CA MET A 44 11.28 15.55 2.17
C MET A 44 12.00 15.56 3.52
N ILE A 45 13.31 15.70 3.53
CA ILE A 45 14.12 15.78 4.74
C ILE A 45 13.70 16.98 5.61
N ASP A 46 13.48 18.13 5.03
CA ASP A 46 13.08 19.33 5.76
C ASP A 46 11.65 19.20 6.31
N THR A 47 10.76 18.53 5.57
CA THR A 47 9.40 18.18 6.04
C THR A 47 9.46 17.21 7.23
N LYS A 48 10.28 16.15 7.15
CA LYS A 48 10.47 15.21 8.27
C LYS A 48 10.96 15.93 9.53
N LYS A 49 11.93 16.83 9.41
CA LYS A 49 12.43 17.64 10.54
C LYS A 49 11.36 18.55 11.13
N ALA A 50 10.47 19.07 10.30
CA ALA A 50 9.45 20.01 10.74
C ALA A 50 8.23 19.32 11.37
N ILE A 51 7.79 18.17 10.84
CA ILE A 51 6.50 17.56 11.14
C ILE A 51 6.65 16.16 11.75
N GLY A 52 7.68 15.39 11.35
CA GLY A 52 7.95 14.04 11.87
C GLY A 52 8.12 13.00 10.78
N GLY A 53 7.29 12.98 9.74
CA GLY A 53 7.37 12.01 8.65
C GLY A 53 6.80 12.52 7.35
N VAL A 54 7.09 11.80 6.25
CA VAL A 54 6.62 12.11 4.90
C VAL A 54 5.98 10.90 4.24
N ALA A 55 4.80 11.11 3.66
CA ALA A 55 4.13 10.17 2.79
C ALA A 55 3.99 10.76 1.38
N SER A 56 3.95 9.91 0.35
CA SER A 56 3.61 10.29 -1.01
C SER A 56 3.17 9.07 -1.83
N GLU A 57 2.86 9.27 -3.11
CA GLU A 57 2.38 8.22 -4.01
C GLU A 57 3.51 7.65 -4.86
N GLY A 58 3.44 6.35 -5.20
CA GLY A 58 4.19 5.64 -6.24
C GLY A 58 5.66 6.03 -6.44
N PRO A 59 6.52 5.94 -5.42
CA PRO A 59 7.82 6.59 -5.44
C PRO A 59 8.80 5.97 -6.44
N PHE A 60 9.63 6.82 -7.05
CA PHE A 60 10.87 6.38 -7.67
C PHE A 60 11.92 5.99 -6.61
N ASP A 61 12.81 5.07 -6.95
CA ASP A 61 13.91 4.58 -6.11
C ASP A 61 14.73 5.70 -5.47
N SER A 62 14.94 6.79 -6.20
CA SER A 62 15.71 7.95 -5.76
C SER A 62 15.15 8.67 -4.52
N TYR A 63 13.91 8.35 -4.12
CA TYR A 63 13.25 8.95 -2.95
C TYR A 63 13.20 8.00 -1.74
N ILE A 64 13.56 6.73 -1.92
CA ILE A 64 13.58 5.75 -0.84
C ILE A 64 14.63 6.14 0.20
N GLY A 65 14.28 5.95 1.49
CA GLY A 65 15.07 6.44 2.64
C GLY A 65 14.63 7.81 3.15
N ASN A 66 13.94 8.61 2.32
CA ASN A 66 13.36 9.89 2.73
C ASN A 66 11.83 9.85 2.83
N LEU A 67 11.18 8.83 2.29
CA LEU A 67 9.76 8.53 2.51
C LEU A 67 9.60 7.55 3.67
N ASP A 68 8.58 7.78 4.49
CA ASP A 68 8.16 6.87 5.57
C ASP A 68 6.97 6.01 5.14
N PHE A 69 6.13 6.54 4.26
CA PHE A 69 4.98 5.82 3.73
C PHE A 69 4.80 6.10 2.23
N ALA A 70 4.71 5.05 1.44
CA ALA A 70 4.48 5.09 0.02
C ALA A 70 3.12 4.49 -0.33
N MET A 71 2.24 5.31 -0.94
CA MET A 71 0.95 4.86 -1.44
C MET A 71 1.07 4.37 -2.89
N TYR A 72 0.27 3.37 -3.26
CA TYR A 72 0.09 2.97 -4.66
C TYR A 72 1.38 2.56 -5.38
N VAL A 73 2.22 1.80 -4.69
CA VAL A 73 3.51 1.35 -5.26
C VAL A 73 3.36 0.36 -6.43
N ASN A 74 2.19 -0.28 -6.56
CA ASN A 74 1.83 -1.11 -7.71
C ASN A 74 0.59 -0.54 -8.40
N PHE A 75 0.75 -0.01 -9.60
CA PHE A 75 -0.31 0.66 -10.35
C PHE A 75 -1.29 -0.28 -11.09
N TYR A 76 -1.01 -1.57 -11.13
CA TYR A 76 -1.89 -2.49 -11.83
C TYR A 76 -3.05 -2.92 -10.94
N PRO A 77 -4.27 -2.94 -11.48
CA PRO A 77 -5.42 -3.48 -10.77
C PRO A 77 -5.15 -4.94 -10.40
N LEU A 78 -5.49 -5.28 -9.18
CA LEU A 78 -5.42 -6.65 -8.66
C LEU A 78 -6.49 -7.56 -9.23
N ASP A 79 -7.38 -7.01 -10.01
CA ASP A 79 -8.39 -7.79 -10.69
C ASP A 79 -7.69 -8.78 -11.61
N ASN A 80 -8.11 -10.02 -11.58
CA ASN A 80 -7.63 -11.11 -12.45
C ASN A 80 -7.85 -10.84 -13.95
N ASP A 81 -7.94 -9.60 -14.34
CA ASP A 81 -8.09 -9.11 -15.70
C ASP A 81 -6.82 -9.29 -16.56
N PHE A 82 -5.86 -10.09 -16.04
CA PHE A 82 -4.70 -10.54 -16.83
C PHE A 82 -5.13 -11.29 -18.09
N ALA A 83 -6.30 -11.95 -18.06
CA ALA A 83 -6.87 -12.58 -19.25
C ALA A 83 -7.09 -11.60 -20.42
N LYS A 84 -7.22 -10.31 -20.14
CA LYS A 84 -7.33 -9.25 -21.15
C LYS A 84 -5.98 -8.65 -21.56
N LYS A 85 -4.86 -9.08 -20.92
CA LYS A 85 -3.50 -8.60 -21.21
C LYS A 85 -2.62 -9.78 -21.62
N PRO A 86 -2.55 -10.13 -22.92
CA PRO A 86 -2.00 -11.37 -23.42
C PRO A 86 -0.47 -11.56 -23.14
N MET A 87 0.18 -10.58 -22.55
CA MET A 87 1.61 -10.62 -22.21
C MET A 87 1.90 -10.69 -20.72
N ILE A 88 0.88 -10.85 -19.86
CA ILE A 88 1.03 -10.81 -18.40
C ILE A 88 0.39 -12.06 -17.79
N ASP A 89 1.19 -12.90 -17.16
CA ASP A 89 0.74 -14.13 -16.50
C ASP A 89 0.41 -13.93 -15.01
N GLY A 90 0.90 -12.86 -14.40
CA GLY A 90 0.65 -12.57 -12.99
C GLY A 90 1.46 -11.37 -12.47
N LEU A 91 1.14 -10.98 -11.24
CA LEU A 91 1.92 -9.97 -10.50
C LEU A 91 2.97 -10.64 -9.64
N VAL A 92 4.17 -10.08 -9.68
CA VAL A 92 5.25 -10.36 -8.73
C VAL A 92 5.34 -9.18 -7.77
N PRO A 93 5.43 -9.38 -6.44
CA PRO A 93 5.60 -8.29 -5.48
C PRO A 93 7.01 -7.71 -5.51
N PHE A 94 7.48 -7.31 -6.70
CA PHE A 94 8.86 -6.88 -6.92
C PHE A 94 9.23 -5.69 -6.06
N TRP A 95 8.32 -4.72 -5.94
CA TRP A 95 8.55 -3.54 -5.10
C TRP A 95 8.69 -3.94 -3.62
N GLN A 96 7.85 -4.86 -3.15
CA GLN A 96 7.87 -5.32 -1.76
C GLN A 96 9.13 -6.15 -1.46
N ILE A 97 9.57 -7.00 -2.38
CA ILE A 97 10.83 -7.75 -2.23
C ILE A 97 12.02 -6.80 -2.08
N VAL A 98 11.99 -5.65 -2.75
CA VAL A 98 13.10 -4.68 -2.68
C VAL A 98 13.00 -3.75 -1.47
N TYR A 99 11.79 -3.30 -1.11
CA TYR A 99 11.61 -2.18 -0.17
C TYR A 99 10.75 -2.47 1.06
N HIS A 100 10.15 -3.66 1.20
CA HIS A 100 9.44 -4.02 2.42
C HIS A 100 10.39 -3.98 3.62
N GLY A 101 9.95 -3.44 4.73
CA GLY A 101 10.79 -3.22 5.91
C GLY A 101 11.57 -1.89 5.90
N ILE A 102 11.67 -1.21 4.73
CA ILE A 102 12.32 0.11 4.62
C ILE A 102 11.28 1.23 4.57
N VAL A 103 10.19 1.02 3.82
CA VAL A 103 9.12 2.00 3.63
C VAL A 103 7.78 1.30 3.85
N LEU A 104 6.93 1.90 4.67
CA LEU A 104 5.56 1.42 4.84
C LEU A 104 4.76 1.65 3.56
N THR A 105 3.92 0.69 3.18
CA THR A 105 3.18 0.80 1.91
C THR A 105 1.70 0.47 2.01
N ASN A 106 0.95 1.14 1.14
CA ASN A 106 -0.31 0.64 0.61
C ASN A 106 -0.02 0.20 -0.84
N PRO A 107 -0.11 -1.08 -1.18
CA PRO A 107 0.45 -1.59 -2.43
C PRO A 107 -0.32 -1.23 -3.68
N PHE A 108 -1.63 -0.91 -3.60
CA PHE A 108 -2.48 -0.86 -4.80
C PHE A 108 -3.43 0.33 -4.82
N THR A 109 -3.59 0.94 -5.99
CA THR A 109 -4.52 2.06 -6.21
C THR A 109 -5.98 1.69 -6.00
N GLY A 110 -6.45 0.56 -6.47
CA GLY A 110 -7.86 0.14 -6.36
C GLY A 110 -8.18 -0.59 -5.05
N SER A 111 -7.50 -0.27 -3.96
CA SER A 111 -7.59 -1.01 -2.70
C SER A 111 -7.95 -0.14 -1.49
N LEU A 112 -8.29 1.12 -1.75
CA LEU A 112 -8.92 1.96 -0.75
C LEU A 112 -10.21 1.31 -0.27
N ASN A 113 -10.42 1.33 1.04
CA ASN A 113 -11.64 0.78 1.63
C ASN A 113 -11.94 -0.69 1.26
N TYR A 114 -10.91 -1.50 0.94
CA TYR A 114 -11.08 -2.87 0.43
C TYR A 114 -11.98 -3.75 1.29
N PRO A 115 -12.02 -3.66 2.63
CA PRO A 115 -12.91 -4.50 3.42
C PRO A 115 -14.40 -4.29 3.13
N VAL A 116 -14.76 -3.16 2.52
CA VAL A 116 -16.14 -2.81 2.16
C VAL A 116 -16.35 -2.85 0.65
N LYS A 117 -15.46 -2.17 -0.09
CA LYS A 117 -15.63 -1.95 -1.54
C LYS A 117 -15.09 -3.08 -2.40
N ALA A 118 -14.07 -3.78 -1.94
CA ALA A 118 -13.40 -4.82 -2.71
C ALA A 118 -12.87 -5.96 -1.81
N PRO A 119 -13.76 -6.68 -1.07
CA PRO A 119 -13.33 -7.70 -0.12
C PRO A 119 -12.53 -8.85 -0.77
N HIS A 120 -12.70 -9.09 -2.07
CA HIS A 120 -11.91 -10.06 -2.83
C HIS A 120 -10.42 -9.68 -2.93
N LYS A 121 -10.06 -8.41 -2.71
CA LYS A 121 -8.66 -7.95 -2.71
C LYS A 121 -7.94 -8.21 -1.38
N ARG A 122 -8.66 -8.60 -0.34
CA ARG A 122 -8.14 -8.84 1.02
C ARG A 122 -6.87 -9.69 1.01
N LEU A 123 -6.92 -10.84 0.36
CA LEU A 123 -5.82 -11.80 0.36
C LEU A 123 -4.57 -11.25 -0.37
N LYS A 124 -4.76 -10.43 -1.39
CA LYS A 124 -3.63 -9.76 -2.05
C LYS A 124 -2.94 -8.74 -1.15
N PHE A 125 -3.68 -8.07 -0.26
CA PHE A 125 -3.09 -7.21 0.77
C PHE A 125 -2.19 -7.99 1.70
N VAL A 126 -2.67 -9.12 2.20
CA VAL A 126 -1.91 -10.02 3.06
C VAL A 126 -0.66 -10.54 2.34
N GLU A 127 -0.84 -11.06 1.11
CA GLU A 127 0.24 -11.61 0.29
C GLU A 127 1.37 -10.58 0.04
N PHE A 128 1.00 -9.32 -0.17
CA PHE A 128 1.96 -8.25 -0.47
C PHE A 128 2.42 -7.46 0.77
N GLY A 129 2.05 -7.89 1.98
CA GLY A 129 2.47 -7.23 3.22
C GLY A 129 2.00 -5.77 3.32
N GLY A 130 0.84 -5.46 2.72
CA GLY A 130 0.34 -4.10 2.62
C GLY A 130 -0.40 -3.60 3.86
N ARG A 131 -0.42 -2.28 4.04
CA ARG A 131 -1.25 -1.62 5.05
C ARG A 131 -2.61 -1.25 4.45
N PRO A 132 -3.72 -1.50 5.17
CA PRO A 132 -5.02 -1.01 4.74
C PRO A 132 -5.06 0.52 4.79
N LEU A 133 -5.75 1.12 3.83
CA LEU A 133 -5.99 2.55 3.77
C LEU A 133 -7.49 2.80 3.62
N PHE A 134 -8.01 3.71 4.45
CA PHE A 134 -9.42 4.07 4.46
C PHE A 134 -9.57 5.55 4.17
N VAL A 135 -10.52 5.88 3.30
CA VAL A 135 -10.89 7.25 2.94
C VAL A 135 -12.39 7.39 3.05
N TRP A 136 -12.85 8.42 3.76
CA TRP A 136 -14.26 8.72 3.90
C TRP A 136 -14.50 10.23 3.93
N TYR A 137 -15.73 10.62 3.62
CA TYR A 137 -16.17 12.00 3.60
C TYR A 137 -17.48 12.19 4.36
N ALA A 138 -17.56 13.26 5.15
CA ALA A 138 -18.80 13.66 5.83
C ALA A 138 -19.81 14.31 4.87
N ASN A 139 -19.32 15.14 3.94
CA ASN A 139 -20.14 15.99 3.09
C ASN A 139 -19.73 15.99 1.62
N PHE A 140 -18.93 15.03 1.18
CA PHE A 140 -18.55 14.95 -0.21
C PHE A 140 -19.64 14.26 -1.02
N VAL A 141 -20.28 15.00 -1.91
CA VAL A 141 -21.21 14.46 -2.87
C VAL A 141 -20.59 14.63 -4.27
N SER A 142 -20.02 13.58 -4.82
CA SER A 142 -19.69 13.58 -6.23
C SER A 142 -20.97 13.46 -7.04
N THR A 143 -21.26 14.50 -7.81
CA THR A 143 -22.35 14.47 -8.80
C THR A 143 -21.90 13.90 -10.14
N LYS A 144 -20.62 13.58 -10.29
CA LYS A 144 -20.03 13.01 -11.52
C LYS A 144 -19.91 11.51 -11.37
N LYS A 145 -20.63 10.78 -12.19
CA LYS A 145 -20.68 9.32 -12.25
C LYS A 145 -19.30 8.66 -12.48
N ASP A 146 -18.32 9.42 -12.98
CA ASP A 146 -16.97 8.95 -13.30
C ASP A 146 -15.90 9.62 -12.41
N CYS A 147 -16.28 10.10 -11.23
CA CYS A 147 -15.31 10.66 -10.28
C CYS A 147 -14.66 9.50 -9.51
N TRP A 148 -13.40 9.24 -9.78
CA TRP A 148 -12.64 8.14 -9.15
C TRP A 148 -12.64 8.18 -7.61
N MET A 149 -12.93 9.32 -7.02
CA MET A 149 -13.02 9.48 -5.57
C MET A 149 -14.42 9.15 -5.02
N GLY A 150 -15.49 9.21 -5.81
CA GLY A 150 -16.86 9.10 -5.31
C GLY A 150 -17.36 7.68 -5.06
N ASP A 151 -16.93 6.69 -5.85
CA ASP A 151 -17.45 5.32 -5.77
C ASP A 151 -16.66 4.45 -4.77
N GLU A 152 -15.43 4.83 -4.46
CA GLU A 152 -14.53 4.06 -3.59
C GLU A 152 -14.60 4.55 -2.11
N ASP A 153 -15.15 5.74 -1.87
CA ASP A 153 -15.11 6.36 -0.56
C ASP A 153 -16.23 5.87 0.35
N LEU A 154 -15.94 5.88 1.66
CA LEU A 154 -16.92 5.64 2.69
C LEU A 154 -17.60 6.96 3.05
N HIS A 155 -18.92 6.92 3.16
CA HIS A 155 -19.71 8.06 3.64
C HIS A 155 -19.88 8.02 5.16
N CYS A 156 -19.86 9.18 5.81
CA CYS A 156 -20.11 9.32 7.24
C CYS A 156 -20.93 10.59 7.56
N ALA A 157 -21.89 10.91 6.70
CA ALA A 157 -22.77 12.07 6.88
C ALA A 157 -23.83 11.84 7.97
N THR A 158 -24.15 10.58 8.27
CA THR A 158 -25.08 10.19 9.32
C THR A 158 -24.37 9.36 10.41
N ASP A 159 -24.99 9.26 11.58
CA ASP A 159 -24.47 8.43 12.68
C ASP A 159 -24.44 6.94 12.33
N GLU A 160 -25.30 6.48 11.44
CA GLU A 160 -25.32 5.09 10.96
C GLU A 160 -24.12 4.85 10.03
N GLU A 161 -23.94 5.68 9.02
CA GLU A 161 -22.79 5.60 8.10
C GLU A 161 -21.46 5.73 8.85
N LEU A 162 -21.38 6.61 9.86
CA LEU A 162 -20.18 6.71 10.68
C LEU A 162 -19.90 5.42 11.47
N ARG A 163 -20.92 4.82 12.09
CA ARG A 163 -20.75 3.53 12.80
C ARG A 163 -20.30 2.41 11.86
N ASP A 164 -20.88 2.32 10.68
CA ASP A 164 -20.53 1.31 9.67
C ASP A 164 -19.13 1.53 9.14
N GLY A 165 -18.72 2.77 8.90
CA GLY A 165 -17.36 3.13 8.51
C GLY A 165 -16.34 2.75 9.59
N VAL A 166 -16.60 3.07 10.85
CA VAL A 166 -15.74 2.69 11.99
C VAL A 166 -15.66 1.17 12.12
N ALA A 167 -16.76 0.46 11.98
CA ALA A 167 -16.77 -1.01 12.01
C ALA A 167 -15.96 -1.61 10.85
N ALA A 168 -16.01 -1.02 9.66
CA ALA A 168 -15.21 -1.44 8.51
C ALA A 168 -13.71 -1.26 8.75
N ILE A 169 -13.30 -0.11 9.29
CA ILE A 169 -11.90 0.15 9.66
C ILE A 169 -11.43 -0.84 10.70
N LYS A 170 -12.25 -1.08 11.73
CA LYS A 170 -11.88 -2.02 12.79
C LYS A 170 -11.64 -3.42 12.24
N ARG A 171 -12.48 -3.92 11.33
CA ARG A 171 -12.24 -5.23 10.69
C ARG A 171 -10.91 -5.26 9.95
N GLY A 172 -10.59 -4.25 9.16
CA GLY A 172 -9.31 -4.16 8.45
C GLY A 172 -8.12 -4.06 9.39
N TYR A 173 -8.26 -3.29 10.47
CA TYR A 173 -7.24 -3.16 11.51
C TYR A 173 -6.99 -4.48 12.25
N ASP A 174 -8.04 -5.16 12.70
CA ASP A 174 -7.93 -6.42 13.47
C ASP A 174 -7.26 -7.54 12.65
N GLU A 175 -7.40 -7.52 11.32
CA GLU A 175 -6.67 -8.43 10.45
C GLU A 175 -5.22 -8.00 10.28
N PHE A 176 -4.99 -6.72 9.96
CA PHE A 176 -3.66 -6.17 9.78
C PHE A 176 -2.81 -6.27 11.05
N GLU A 177 -3.39 -6.10 12.23
CA GLU A 177 -2.69 -6.16 13.51
C GLU A 177 -1.93 -7.49 13.70
N LYS A 178 -2.47 -8.59 13.19
CA LYS A 178 -1.82 -9.93 13.24
C LYS A 178 -0.53 -10.01 12.42
N LEU A 179 -0.29 -9.03 11.53
CA LEU A 179 0.84 -8.94 10.63
C LEU A 179 1.63 -7.64 10.79
N SER A 180 1.23 -6.80 11.75
CA SER A 180 1.76 -5.42 11.88
C SER A 180 3.25 -5.37 12.19
N ASP A 181 3.76 -6.33 12.94
CA ASP A 181 5.19 -6.48 13.24
C ASP A 181 6.01 -6.81 12.00
N LEU A 182 5.44 -7.55 11.04
CA LEU A 182 6.10 -7.87 9.78
C LEU A 182 6.36 -6.64 8.90
N GLN A 183 5.72 -5.50 9.17
CA GLN A 183 5.95 -4.25 8.44
C GLN A 183 7.40 -3.74 8.55
N PHE A 184 8.15 -4.20 9.53
CA PHE A 184 9.55 -3.84 9.77
C PHE A 184 10.54 -4.93 9.34
N GLU A 185 10.04 -6.04 8.83
CA GLU A 185 10.84 -7.13 8.31
C GLU A 185 11.01 -7.02 6.80
N PHE A 186 12.17 -7.43 6.28
CA PHE A 186 12.35 -7.57 4.83
C PHE A 186 11.51 -8.72 4.29
N MET A 187 11.06 -8.62 3.05
CA MET A 187 10.45 -9.72 2.32
C MET A 187 11.56 -10.48 1.58
N ASP A 188 12.04 -11.59 2.16
CA ASP A 188 13.19 -12.33 1.65
C ASP A 188 12.82 -13.24 0.46
N ASP A 189 11.58 -13.75 0.43
CA ASP A 189 11.12 -14.61 -0.66
C ASP A 189 9.61 -14.47 -0.86
N HIS A 190 9.20 -14.59 -2.12
CA HIS A 190 7.80 -14.74 -2.51
C HIS A 190 7.69 -15.72 -3.66
N ARG A 191 6.92 -16.80 -3.47
CA ARG A 191 6.74 -17.83 -4.48
C ARG A 191 5.36 -18.48 -4.47
N LYS A 192 4.98 -19.04 -5.61
CA LYS A 192 3.79 -19.88 -5.72
C LYS A 192 4.10 -21.28 -5.21
N LEU A 193 3.27 -21.80 -4.31
CA LEU A 193 3.23 -23.20 -3.89
C LEU A 193 2.32 -24.02 -4.83
N SER A 194 1.28 -23.36 -5.36
CA SER A 194 0.37 -23.89 -6.38
C SER A 194 -0.16 -22.72 -7.24
N PRO A 195 -0.97 -22.94 -8.29
CA PRO A 195 -1.56 -21.85 -9.05
C PRO A 195 -2.32 -20.83 -8.22
N GLU A 196 -2.92 -21.25 -7.10
CA GLU A 196 -3.78 -20.42 -6.25
C GLU A 196 -3.21 -20.20 -4.83
N VAL A 197 -2.02 -20.72 -4.52
CA VAL A 197 -1.43 -20.58 -3.19
C VAL A 197 -0.06 -19.96 -3.28
N THR A 198 0.17 -18.93 -2.47
CA THR A 198 1.44 -18.22 -2.40
C THR A 198 2.06 -18.33 -1.01
N LEU A 199 3.37 -18.26 -0.97
CA LEU A 199 4.19 -18.19 0.24
C LEU A 199 5.02 -16.92 0.20
N THR A 200 4.95 -16.13 1.26
CA THR A 200 5.84 -15.00 1.54
C THR A 200 6.70 -15.33 2.75
N VAL A 201 8.01 -15.12 2.66
CA VAL A 201 8.97 -15.35 3.75
C VAL A 201 9.57 -14.02 4.17
N TYR A 202 9.61 -13.78 5.47
CA TYR A 202 10.15 -12.55 6.06
C TYR A 202 11.50 -12.79 6.74
N SER A 203 12.30 -11.73 6.90
CA SER A 203 13.68 -11.79 7.42
C SER A 203 13.78 -12.32 8.85
N ASN A 204 12.72 -12.19 9.67
CA ASN A 204 12.66 -12.83 10.98
C ASN A 204 12.40 -14.35 10.91
N GLY A 205 12.17 -14.89 9.72
CA GLY A 205 11.89 -16.30 9.44
C GLY A 205 10.40 -16.65 9.47
N ASP A 206 9.52 -15.72 9.75
CA ASP A 206 8.08 -15.91 9.65
C ASP A 206 7.64 -16.09 8.20
N ARG A 207 6.61 -16.89 8.02
CA ARG A 207 6.06 -17.23 6.70
C ARG A 207 4.57 -16.97 6.70
N VAL A 208 4.10 -16.34 5.64
CA VAL A 208 2.67 -16.13 5.40
C VAL A 208 2.27 -16.94 4.18
N VAL A 209 1.36 -17.88 4.35
CA VAL A 209 0.80 -18.68 3.27
C VAL A 209 -0.60 -18.18 2.98
N VAL A 210 -0.86 -17.79 1.75
CA VAL A 210 -2.14 -17.25 1.29
C VAL A 210 -2.76 -18.20 0.28
N ASN A 211 -3.99 -18.63 0.54
CA ASN A 211 -4.75 -19.54 -0.31
C ASN A 211 -5.91 -18.80 -0.99
N HIS A 212 -5.73 -18.46 -2.25
CA HIS A 212 -6.77 -17.83 -3.09
C HIS A 212 -7.77 -18.85 -3.65
N GLY A 213 -7.50 -20.15 -3.43
CA GLY A 213 -8.33 -21.25 -3.97
C GLY A 213 -9.60 -21.50 -3.17
N VAL A 214 -10.35 -22.50 -3.64
CA VAL A 214 -11.66 -22.87 -3.08
C VAL A 214 -11.60 -24.12 -2.19
N SER A 215 -10.43 -24.68 -1.99
CA SER A 215 -10.19 -25.87 -1.15
C SER A 215 -9.08 -25.61 -0.16
N THR A 216 -9.11 -26.26 1.00
CA THR A 216 -8.02 -26.21 1.99
C THR A 216 -6.71 -26.70 1.37
N PHE A 217 -5.63 -25.97 1.62
CA PHE A 217 -4.27 -26.34 1.22
C PHE A 217 -3.46 -26.76 2.45
N HIS A 218 -2.77 -27.89 2.37
CA HIS A 218 -1.94 -28.40 3.47
C HIS A 218 -0.47 -28.03 3.23
N PHE A 219 0.14 -27.32 4.17
CA PHE A 219 1.53 -26.89 4.07
C PHE A 219 2.24 -27.05 5.40
N GLU A 220 3.31 -27.88 5.43
CA GLU A 220 4.17 -28.11 6.59
C GLU A 220 3.40 -28.40 7.90
N GLY A 221 2.33 -29.17 7.81
CA GLY A 221 1.52 -29.57 8.96
C GLY A 221 0.44 -28.57 9.37
N ALA A 222 0.31 -27.46 8.66
CA ALA A 222 -0.76 -26.49 8.84
C ALA A 222 -1.80 -26.58 7.73
N ASP A 223 -3.06 -26.36 8.09
CA ASP A 223 -4.17 -26.23 7.17
C ASP A 223 -4.38 -24.75 6.84
N VAL A 224 -4.29 -24.40 5.56
CA VAL A 224 -4.60 -23.07 5.06
C VAL A 224 -5.99 -23.11 4.44
N PRO A 225 -7.01 -22.55 5.09
CA PRO A 225 -8.39 -22.64 4.60
C PRO A 225 -8.56 -22.01 3.21
N ALA A 226 -9.59 -22.44 2.49
CA ALA A 226 -9.98 -21.83 1.23
C ALA A 226 -10.30 -20.34 1.42
N GLY A 227 -9.79 -19.48 0.56
CA GLY A 227 -10.03 -18.02 0.62
C GLY A 227 -9.49 -17.37 1.90
N ASP A 228 -8.43 -17.93 2.50
CA ASP A 228 -7.86 -17.42 3.75
C ASP A 228 -6.33 -17.55 3.77
N TRP A 229 -5.71 -17.24 4.90
CA TRP A 229 -4.26 -17.26 5.08
C TRP A 229 -3.87 -17.75 6.47
N VAL A 230 -2.63 -18.20 6.60
CA VAL A 230 -2.02 -18.55 7.90
C VAL A 230 -0.63 -17.92 7.99
N ARG A 231 -0.26 -17.52 9.21
CA ARG A 231 1.12 -17.14 9.57
C ARG A 231 1.77 -18.32 10.29
N LEU A 232 2.91 -18.73 9.81
CA LEU A 232 3.75 -19.77 10.39
C LEU A 232 4.99 -19.10 10.98
N PRO A 233 5.21 -19.17 12.29
CA PRO A 233 6.41 -18.61 12.88
C PRO A 233 7.64 -19.40 12.43
N ARG A 234 8.82 -18.83 12.65
CA ARG A 234 10.10 -19.52 12.48
C ARG A 234 10.12 -20.78 13.35
N ASN A 235 10.49 -21.92 12.75
CA ASN A 235 10.75 -23.17 13.47
C ASN A 235 12.01 -23.06 14.33
#